data_4db843cd8d9239b1da9a97b9eb97a12a
#
_entry.id   4db843cd8d9239b1da9a97b9eb97a12a
#
_cell.length_a   1.000
_cell.length_b   1.000
_cell.length_c   1.000
_cell.angle_alpha   90.00
_cell.angle_beta   90.00
_cell.angle_gamma   90.00
#
_symmetry.space_group_name_H-M   'P 1'
#
loop_
_entity.id
_entity.type
_entity.pdbx_description
1 polymer ?
#
loop_
_entity_poly.entity_id
_entity_poly.type
_entity_poly.pdbx_seq_one_letter_code
_entity_poly.pdbx_strand_id
1 'polypeptide(L)'
;MDEERDGVTVRLLTLADAPRLVRMDQAITGRNRTAWYEGKLKRALEESDLQISLGAQVDGFLVGAVLGSLHYGEFGQPEPIAILDTILVDPGFARRGIGSALLENLTRNLRALGIERLRTEVSWDEHDLGRFLGFQGFVPAPRLVLELRLGALPA
;
A
#
# COMPACT_ATOMS: atom_id res chain seq x y z
N MET A 1 15.12 -0.11 10.00
CA MET A 1 16.23 -0.99 9.62
C MET A 1 15.90 -1.66 8.30
N ASP A 2 16.78 -1.51 7.35
CA ASP A 2 16.57 -2.12 6.03
C ASP A 2 16.77 -3.62 6.12
N GLU A 3 15.88 -4.37 5.48
CA GLU A 3 15.98 -5.82 5.43
C GLU A 3 16.18 -6.25 3.99
N GLU A 4 17.21 -7.05 3.77
CA GLU A 4 17.53 -7.58 2.45
C GLU A 4 17.13 -9.05 2.36
N ARG A 5 16.39 -9.40 1.31
CA ARG A 5 16.02 -10.77 1.00
C ARG A 5 16.04 -10.94 -0.53
N ASP A 6 16.84 -11.88 -1.00
CA ASP A 6 16.96 -12.19 -2.44
C ASP A 6 17.31 -10.95 -3.30
N GLY A 7 18.17 -10.06 -2.78
CA GLY A 7 18.55 -8.84 -3.46
C GLY A 7 17.54 -7.70 -3.36
N VAL A 8 16.46 -7.89 -2.59
CA VAL A 8 15.44 -6.88 -2.35
C VAL A 8 15.64 -6.28 -0.97
N THR A 9 15.80 -4.97 -0.90
CA THR A 9 15.88 -4.22 0.36
C THR A 9 14.55 -3.49 0.56
N VAL A 10 13.94 -3.65 1.73
CA VAL A 10 12.74 -2.91 2.10
C VAL A 10 13.11 -1.80 3.07
N ARG A 11 12.65 -0.60 2.78
CA ARG A 11 12.94 0.60 3.56
C ARG A 11 11.73 1.50 3.67
N LEU A 12 11.80 2.48 4.55
CA LEU A 12 10.78 3.52 4.62
C LEU A 12 10.78 4.36 3.34
N LEU A 13 9.59 4.79 2.92
CA LEU A 13 9.46 5.78 1.86
C LEU A 13 9.82 7.16 2.39
N THR A 14 10.29 8.01 1.49
CA THR A 14 10.54 9.43 1.73
C THR A 14 9.83 10.26 0.67
N LEU A 15 9.71 11.57 0.89
CA LEU A 15 9.12 12.47 -0.10
C LEU A 15 9.88 12.45 -1.43
N ALA A 16 11.18 12.17 -1.40
CA ALA A 16 12.01 12.06 -2.60
C ALA A 16 11.61 10.88 -3.49
N ASP A 17 10.85 9.92 -2.98
CA ASP A 17 10.39 8.78 -3.76
C ASP A 17 9.19 9.10 -4.67
N ALA A 18 8.52 10.24 -4.48
CA ALA A 18 7.32 10.58 -5.21
C ALA A 18 7.47 10.49 -6.74
N PRO A 19 8.53 11.06 -7.37
CA PRO A 19 8.68 10.94 -8.81
C PRO A 19 8.77 9.50 -9.33
N ARG A 20 9.42 8.63 -8.58
CA ARG A 20 9.54 7.22 -8.97
C ARG A 20 8.22 6.49 -8.82
N LEU A 21 7.47 6.75 -7.75
CA LEU A 21 6.12 6.20 -7.55
C LEU A 21 5.19 6.60 -8.71
N VAL A 22 5.24 7.85 -9.10
CA VAL A 22 4.45 8.35 -10.24
C VAL A 22 4.79 7.58 -11.52
N ARG A 23 6.07 7.38 -11.79
CA ARG A 23 6.50 6.64 -13.00
C ARG A 23 6.05 5.18 -12.98
N MET A 24 6.18 4.51 -11.84
CA MET A 24 5.72 3.12 -11.69
C MET A 24 4.21 3.02 -11.89
N ASP A 25 3.47 3.90 -11.27
CA ASP A 25 2.01 3.95 -11.39
C ASP A 25 1.59 4.21 -12.84
N GLN A 26 2.24 5.15 -13.51
CA GLN A 26 1.95 5.46 -14.91
C GLN A 26 2.23 4.26 -15.83
N ALA A 27 3.28 3.50 -15.56
CA ALA A 27 3.58 2.28 -16.30
C ALA A 27 2.50 1.22 -16.13
N ILE A 28 1.84 1.19 -14.97
CA ILE A 28 0.77 0.22 -14.66
C ILE A 28 -0.58 0.71 -15.20
N THR A 29 -0.93 1.97 -14.94
CA THR A 29 -2.29 2.50 -15.18
C THR A 29 -2.42 3.28 -16.47
N GLY A 30 -1.31 3.76 -17.05
CA GLY A 30 -1.30 4.67 -18.17
C GLY A 30 -1.65 6.11 -17.79
N ARG A 31 -1.82 6.40 -16.51
CA ARG A 31 -2.22 7.73 -16.02
C ARG A 31 -1.10 8.39 -15.24
N ASN A 32 -0.94 9.68 -15.43
CA ASN A 32 -0.05 10.49 -14.59
C ASN A 32 -0.87 11.03 -13.41
N ARG A 33 -0.57 10.51 -12.21
CA ARG A 33 -1.25 10.92 -10.98
C ARG A 33 -0.29 11.63 -10.02
N THR A 34 0.54 12.51 -10.55
CA THR A 34 1.58 13.21 -9.77
C THR A 34 1.01 13.91 -8.53
N ALA A 35 -0.02 14.72 -8.69
CA ALA A 35 -0.61 15.47 -7.58
C ALA A 35 -1.17 14.53 -6.50
N TRP A 36 -1.77 13.42 -6.92
CA TRP A 36 -2.30 12.43 -5.98
C TRP A 36 -1.17 11.80 -5.15
N TYR A 37 -0.09 11.35 -5.80
CA TYR A 37 1.04 10.73 -5.10
C TYR A 37 1.77 11.70 -4.19
N GLU A 38 2.00 12.92 -4.62
CA GLU A 38 2.63 13.93 -3.80
C GLU A 38 1.81 14.20 -2.53
N GLY A 39 0.51 14.40 -2.67
CA GLY A 39 -0.38 14.62 -1.55
C GLY A 39 -0.51 13.39 -0.64
N LYS A 40 -0.66 12.22 -1.24
CA LYS A 40 -0.80 10.96 -0.50
C LYS A 40 0.45 10.65 0.31
N LEU A 41 1.61 10.75 -0.31
CA LEU A 41 2.88 10.46 0.35
C LEU A 41 3.16 11.47 1.47
N LYS A 42 2.88 12.74 1.23
CA LYS A 42 3.03 13.77 2.24
C LYS A 42 2.15 13.47 3.46
N ARG A 43 0.88 13.14 3.25
CA ARG A 43 -0.02 12.78 4.36
C ARG A 43 0.46 11.53 5.10
N ALA A 44 0.86 10.50 4.36
CA ALA A 44 1.33 9.25 4.95
C ALA A 44 2.57 9.44 5.81
N LEU A 45 3.47 10.34 5.42
CA LEU A 45 4.73 10.57 6.14
C LEU A 45 4.62 11.62 7.25
N GLU A 46 3.75 12.61 7.10
CA GLU A 46 3.60 13.69 8.09
C GLU A 46 2.54 13.39 9.16
N GLU A 47 1.47 12.71 8.78
CA GLU A 47 0.34 12.45 9.68
C GLU A 47 0.44 11.11 10.41
N SER A 48 1.31 10.23 9.95
CA SER A 48 1.52 8.93 10.56
C SER A 48 2.89 8.87 11.23
N ASP A 49 2.90 8.68 12.52
CA ASP A 49 4.13 8.42 13.29
C ASP A 49 4.66 7.01 13.06
N LEU A 50 3.98 6.23 12.23
CA LEU A 50 4.21 4.81 12.13
C LEU A 50 4.80 4.42 10.78
N GLN A 51 5.69 3.44 10.83
CA GLN A 51 6.48 2.96 9.71
C GLN A 51 5.68 1.99 8.85
N ILE A 52 4.58 2.46 8.28
CA ILE A 52 3.67 1.63 7.50
C ILE A 52 3.66 1.95 6.00
N SER A 53 4.47 2.92 5.57
CA SER A 53 4.65 3.20 4.15
C SER A 53 6.07 2.83 3.75
N LEU A 54 6.20 1.76 2.97
CA LEU A 54 7.46 1.10 2.70
C LEU A 54 7.74 1.05 1.21
N GLY A 55 9.02 1.12 0.87
CA GLY A 55 9.51 0.91 -0.48
C GLY A 55 10.42 -0.30 -0.56
N ALA A 56 10.35 -1.01 -1.68
CA ALA A 56 11.29 -2.07 -2.01
C ALA A 56 12.24 -1.59 -3.09
N GLN A 57 13.53 -1.86 -2.92
CA GLN A 57 14.53 -1.49 -3.91
C GLN A 57 15.41 -2.66 -4.29
N VAL A 58 15.87 -2.62 -5.52
CA VAL A 58 16.85 -3.57 -6.08
C VAL A 58 17.95 -2.72 -6.72
N ASP A 59 19.20 -2.99 -6.37
CA ASP A 59 20.36 -2.24 -6.87
C ASP A 59 20.22 -0.71 -6.71
N GLY A 60 19.63 -0.28 -5.59
CA GLY A 60 19.43 1.12 -5.29
C GLY A 60 18.23 1.79 -5.95
N PHE A 61 17.46 1.06 -6.78
CA PHE A 61 16.27 1.60 -7.46
C PHE A 61 15.00 1.13 -6.77
N LEU A 62 14.08 2.05 -6.54
CA LEU A 62 12.76 1.72 -6.03
C LEU A 62 11.97 0.95 -7.09
N VAL A 63 11.54 -0.27 -6.76
CA VAL A 63 10.83 -1.16 -7.68
C VAL A 63 9.45 -1.56 -7.16
N GLY A 64 9.11 -1.16 -5.96
CA GLY A 64 7.79 -1.43 -5.40
C GLY A 64 7.54 -0.58 -4.18
N ALA A 65 6.28 -0.45 -3.78
CA ALA A 65 5.89 0.32 -2.61
C ALA A 65 4.54 -0.13 -2.07
N VAL A 66 4.36 0.06 -0.78
CA VAL A 66 3.07 -0.01 -0.11
C VAL A 66 2.84 1.27 0.67
N LEU A 67 1.62 1.79 0.59
CA LEU A 67 1.18 2.92 1.39
C LEU A 67 -0.01 2.48 2.23
N GLY A 68 0.04 2.84 3.49
CA GLY A 68 -1.02 2.51 4.44
C GLY A 68 -1.25 3.63 5.42
N SER A 69 -2.31 3.46 6.20
CA SER A 69 -2.69 4.41 7.24
C SER A 69 -3.29 3.66 8.43
N LEU A 70 -3.26 4.28 9.60
CA LEU A 70 -3.93 3.75 10.77
C LEU A 70 -5.23 4.51 11.00
N HIS A 71 -6.26 3.76 11.39
CA HIS A 71 -7.57 4.29 11.71
C HIS A 71 -7.96 3.89 13.13
N TYR A 72 -8.49 4.86 13.87
CA TYR A 72 -8.90 4.68 15.26
C TYR A 72 -10.37 5.02 15.39
N GLY A 73 -11.14 4.11 16.02
CA GLY A 73 -12.54 4.38 16.30
C GLY A 73 -13.49 4.36 15.11
N GLU A 74 -13.05 3.91 13.97
CA GLU A 74 -13.88 3.86 12.75
C GLU A 74 -14.98 2.80 12.90
N PHE A 75 -16.17 3.15 12.47
CA PHE A 75 -17.34 2.26 12.50
C PHE A 75 -17.59 1.62 13.88
N GLY A 76 -17.35 2.40 14.96
CA GLY A 76 -17.58 1.95 16.32
C GLY A 76 -16.60 0.92 16.85
N GLN A 77 -15.47 0.73 16.18
CA GLN A 77 -14.44 -0.21 16.61
C GLN A 77 -13.39 0.50 17.45
N PRO A 78 -13.19 0.07 18.71
CA PRO A 78 -12.21 0.72 19.58
C PRO A 78 -10.75 0.40 19.22
N GLU A 79 -10.51 -0.77 18.61
CA GLU A 79 -9.16 -1.20 18.27
C GLU A 79 -8.66 -0.48 17.01
N PRO A 80 -7.38 -0.09 16.95
CA PRO A 80 -6.81 0.49 15.74
C PRO A 80 -6.74 -0.56 14.63
N ILE A 81 -6.98 -0.10 13.41
CA ILE A 81 -6.91 -0.92 12.19
C ILE A 81 -5.95 -0.26 11.22
N ALA A 82 -5.06 -1.05 10.63
CA ALA A 82 -4.26 -0.58 9.52
C ALA A 82 -5.00 -0.80 8.21
N ILE A 83 -4.92 0.17 7.31
CA ILE A 83 -5.48 0.09 5.97
C ILE A 83 -4.33 0.12 4.97
N LEU A 84 -4.26 -0.90 4.14
CA LEU A 84 -3.38 -0.93 2.97
C LEU A 84 -4.17 -0.34 1.81
N ASP A 85 -3.83 0.86 1.39
CA ASP A 85 -4.57 1.53 0.32
C ASP A 85 -3.86 1.53 -1.02
N THR A 86 -2.55 1.29 -1.04
CA THR A 86 -1.76 1.28 -2.27
C THR A 86 -0.70 0.20 -2.20
N ILE A 87 -0.63 -0.61 -3.24
CA ILE A 87 0.48 -1.52 -3.47
C ILE A 87 0.87 -1.43 -4.94
N LEU A 88 2.15 -1.19 -5.20
CA LEU A 88 2.71 -1.08 -6.53
C LEU A 88 3.94 -1.96 -6.66
N VAL A 89 4.09 -2.59 -7.82
CA VAL A 89 5.34 -3.24 -8.21
C VAL A 89 5.62 -2.84 -9.64
N ASP A 90 6.85 -2.42 -9.92
CA ASP A 90 7.29 -2.10 -11.28
C ASP A 90 7.05 -3.33 -12.17
N PRO A 91 6.35 -3.17 -13.32
CA PRO A 91 6.09 -4.31 -14.21
C PRO A 91 7.34 -5.06 -14.66
N GLY A 92 8.48 -4.38 -14.76
CA GLY A 92 9.76 -5.01 -15.09
C GLY A 92 10.32 -5.90 -13.99
N PHE A 93 9.74 -5.83 -12.79
CA PHE A 93 10.15 -6.63 -11.64
C PHE A 93 9.04 -7.54 -11.13
N ALA A 94 8.01 -7.77 -11.94
CA ALA A 94 6.92 -8.68 -11.59
C ALA A 94 7.43 -10.11 -11.36
N ARG A 95 6.76 -10.84 -10.47
CA ARG A 95 7.04 -12.24 -10.14
C ARG A 95 8.42 -12.47 -9.51
N ARG A 96 8.99 -11.46 -8.88
CA ARG A 96 10.29 -11.57 -8.19
C ARG A 96 10.13 -11.47 -6.67
N GLY A 97 8.92 -11.64 -6.14
CA GLY A 97 8.68 -11.61 -4.70
C GLY A 97 8.68 -10.23 -4.07
N ILE A 98 8.63 -9.16 -4.88
CA ILE A 98 8.67 -7.78 -4.37
C ILE A 98 7.45 -7.49 -3.48
N GLY A 99 6.25 -7.80 -3.95
CA GLY A 99 5.03 -7.59 -3.18
C GLY A 99 5.01 -8.38 -1.88
N SER A 100 5.48 -9.64 -1.92
CA SER A 100 5.58 -10.48 -0.73
C SER A 100 6.56 -9.91 0.30
N ALA A 101 7.72 -9.43 -0.15
CA ALA A 101 8.71 -8.80 0.74
C ALA A 101 8.14 -7.55 1.41
N LEU A 102 7.42 -6.72 0.66
CA LEU A 102 6.76 -5.53 1.19
C LEU A 102 5.72 -5.89 2.26
N LEU A 103 4.85 -6.86 1.98
CA LEU A 103 3.81 -7.26 2.92
C LEU A 103 4.38 -7.97 4.15
N GLU A 104 5.41 -8.77 4.02
CA GLU A 104 6.09 -9.38 5.17
C GLU A 104 6.65 -8.33 6.11
N ASN A 105 7.31 -7.31 5.58
CA ASN A 105 7.82 -6.20 6.38
C ASN A 105 6.71 -5.39 7.03
N LEU A 106 5.68 -5.05 6.25
CA LEU A 106 4.53 -4.31 6.76
C LEU A 106 3.86 -5.04 7.91
N THR A 107 3.55 -6.32 7.73
CA THR A 107 2.89 -7.11 8.78
C THR A 107 3.75 -7.26 10.02
N ARG A 108 5.06 -7.41 9.86
CA ARG A 108 6.00 -7.46 10.98
C ARG A 108 5.97 -6.15 11.77
N ASN A 109 6.04 -5.02 11.07
CA ASN A 109 5.99 -3.71 11.70
C ASN A 109 4.68 -3.49 12.45
N LEU A 110 3.56 -3.87 11.84
CA LEU A 110 2.24 -3.74 12.45
C LEU A 110 2.11 -4.59 13.72
N ARG A 111 2.61 -5.83 13.68
CA ARG A 111 2.60 -6.71 14.86
C ARG A 111 3.44 -6.11 16.00
N ALA A 112 4.60 -5.56 15.68
CA ALA A 112 5.44 -4.90 16.68
C ALA A 112 4.76 -3.70 17.32
N LEU A 113 3.85 -3.04 16.62
CA LEU A 113 3.06 -1.92 17.11
C LEU A 113 1.77 -2.36 17.83
N GLY A 114 1.51 -3.65 17.92
CA GLY A 114 0.29 -4.17 18.54
C GLY A 114 -0.95 -4.05 17.67
N ILE A 115 -0.80 -3.81 16.37
CA ILE A 115 -1.92 -3.75 15.43
C ILE A 115 -2.29 -5.18 15.03
N GLU A 116 -3.55 -5.54 15.20
CA GLU A 116 -4.03 -6.91 14.99
C GLU A 116 -4.65 -7.13 13.61
N ARG A 117 -5.05 -6.06 12.91
CA ARG A 117 -5.77 -6.18 11.65
C ARG A 117 -5.18 -5.25 10.60
N LEU A 118 -4.95 -5.81 9.43
CA LEU A 118 -4.61 -5.08 8.20
C LEU A 118 -5.74 -5.33 7.20
N ARG A 119 -6.37 -4.27 6.73
CA ARG A 119 -7.51 -4.33 5.82
C ARG A 119 -7.19 -3.65 4.51
N THR A 120 -7.79 -4.13 3.42
CA THR A 120 -7.69 -3.50 2.11
C THR A 120 -8.99 -3.68 1.34
N GLU A 121 -9.14 -2.95 0.24
CA GLU A 121 -10.24 -3.11 -0.70
C GLU A 121 -9.68 -3.43 -2.08
N VAL A 122 -10.37 -4.30 -2.81
CA VAL A 122 -10.04 -4.62 -4.20
C VAL A 122 -11.31 -4.50 -5.04
N SER A 123 -11.17 -4.03 -6.27
CA SER A 123 -12.28 -4.04 -7.21
C SER A 123 -12.63 -5.48 -7.60
N TRP A 124 -13.92 -5.72 -7.91
CA TRP A 124 -14.40 -7.05 -8.28
C TRP A 124 -13.63 -7.70 -9.42
N ASP A 125 -13.14 -6.88 -10.36
CA ASP A 125 -12.47 -7.32 -11.58
C ASP A 125 -10.93 -7.38 -11.45
N GLU A 126 -10.37 -6.99 -10.32
CA GLU A 126 -8.93 -7.09 -10.07
C GLU A 126 -8.55 -8.48 -9.56
N HIS A 127 -8.71 -9.48 -10.44
CA HIS A 127 -8.52 -10.89 -10.06
C HIS A 127 -7.08 -11.22 -9.66
N ASP A 128 -6.10 -10.64 -10.34
CA ASP A 128 -4.69 -10.91 -10.06
C ASP A 128 -4.30 -10.36 -8.69
N LEU A 129 -4.73 -9.14 -8.37
CA LEU A 129 -4.48 -8.54 -7.07
C LEU A 129 -5.18 -9.34 -5.96
N GLY A 130 -6.45 -9.70 -6.16
CA GLY A 130 -7.21 -10.50 -5.20
C GLY A 130 -6.56 -11.85 -4.93
N ARG A 131 -6.06 -12.49 -5.98
CA ARG A 131 -5.36 -13.77 -5.87
C ARG A 131 -4.05 -13.63 -5.10
N PHE A 132 -3.27 -12.60 -5.41
CA PHE A 132 -2.05 -12.29 -4.69
C PHE A 132 -2.31 -12.07 -3.20
N LEU A 133 -3.31 -11.25 -2.86
CA LEU A 133 -3.66 -10.99 -1.46
C LEU A 133 -4.13 -12.25 -0.75
N GLY A 134 -4.89 -13.11 -1.42
CA GLY A 134 -5.29 -14.41 -0.88
C GLY A 134 -4.08 -15.29 -0.53
N PHE A 135 -3.07 -15.33 -1.39
CA PHE A 135 -1.82 -16.04 -1.10
C PHE A 135 -1.07 -15.45 0.09
N GLN A 136 -1.23 -14.15 0.35
CA GLN A 136 -0.62 -13.49 1.50
C GLN A 136 -1.40 -13.75 2.80
N GLY A 137 -2.55 -14.41 2.73
CA GLY A 137 -3.37 -14.73 3.89
C GLY A 137 -4.57 -13.82 4.10
N PHE A 138 -4.82 -12.88 3.20
CA PHE A 138 -6.02 -12.04 3.28
C PHE A 138 -7.26 -12.89 3.00
N VAL A 139 -8.29 -12.69 3.81
CA VAL A 139 -9.59 -13.34 3.65
C VAL A 139 -10.68 -12.27 3.69
N PRO A 140 -11.85 -12.52 3.08
CA PRO A 140 -12.95 -11.56 3.16
C PRO A 140 -13.31 -11.24 4.62
N ALA A 141 -13.38 -9.96 4.95
CA ALA A 141 -13.88 -9.52 6.23
C ALA A 141 -15.42 -9.51 6.20
N PRO A 142 -16.10 -9.72 7.34
CA PRO A 142 -17.56 -9.73 7.39
C PRO A 142 -18.14 -8.31 7.33
N ARG A 143 -17.81 -7.57 6.27
CA ARG A 143 -18.21 -6.19 6.04
C ARG A 143 -18.50 -5.97 4.57
N LEU A 144 -19.41 -5.04 4.30
CA LEU A 144 -19.73 -4.63 2.94
C LEU A 144 -19.32 -3.19 2.74
N VAL A 145 -18.82 -2.88 1.57
CA VAL A 145 -18.63 -1.49 1.14
C VAL A 145 -19.94 -1.07 0.49
N LEU A 146 -20.57 -0.02 1.03
CA LEU A 146 -21.83 0.53 0.51
C LEU A 146 -21.56 1.92 -0.05
N GLU A 147 -22.12 2.19 -1.22
CA GLU A 147 -21.88 3.45 -1.92
C GLU A 147 -23.21 4.05 -2.37
N LEU A 148 -23.38 5.33 -2.16
CA LEU A 148 -24.49 6.10 -2.69
C LEU A 148 -23.93 7.16 -3.63
N ARG A 149 -24.33 7.10 -4.89
CA ARG A 149 -23.96 8.13 -5.86
C ARG A 149 -24.87 9.35 -5.68
N LEU A 150 -24.24 10.51 -5.52
CA LEU A 150 -24.96 11.76 -5.29
C LEU A 150 -25.21 12.56 -6.59
N GLY A 151 -24.95 11.93 -7.74
CA GLY A 151 -25.07 12.56 -9.04
C GLY A 151 -23.75 13.20 -9.51
N ALA A 152 -23.75 13.71 -10.75
CA ALA A 152 -22.58 14.41 -11.28
C ALA A 152 -22.46 15.77 -10.61
N LEU A 153 -21.21 16.21 -10.35
CA LEU A 153 -20.98 17.56 -9.90
C LEU A 153 -21.37 18.56 -10.98
N PRO A 154 -21.93 19.75 -10.61
CA PRO A 154 -22.20 20.79 -11.59
C PRO A 154 -20.93 21.19 -12.33
N ALA A 155 -21.08 21.44 -13.63
CA ALA A 155 -19.95 21.86 -14.45
C ALA A 155 -19.41 23.24 -14.02
#